data_9c40ea90dabef497fc21f5dc8a8ce77f
#
_entry.id   9c40ea90dabef497fc21f5dc8a8ce77f
#
_cell.length_a   1.000
_cell.length_b   1.000
_cell.length_c   1.000
_cell.angle_alpha   90.00
_cell.angle_beta   90.00
_cell.angle_gamma   90.00
#
_symmetry.space_group_name_H-M   'P 1'
#
loop_
_entity.id
_entity.type
_entity.pdbx_description
1 polymer ?
#
loop_
_entity_poly.entity_id
_entity_poly.type
_entity_poly.pdbx_seq_one_letter_code
_entity_poly.pdbx_strand_id
1 'polypeptide(L)'
;MDQYIGKLLDNRYEILELIGTGGMAKVYKARCHRLNRLVAVKILREDLAQDAEFRRRFHDESQAVAMLSHPNIVAVYDVSRSSDIEYIVMELIDGITLKQYMQKKGGKLNWREALHFITQIVKALGHAHSRGIIHRDIKPHNVMVLRDGSVKVADFGIARVASGGHSTLTQEALGSVHYISPEQARGSHIDARSDLY
;
A
#
# COMPACT_ATOMS: atom_id res chain seq x y z
N MET A 1 -24.75 -0.41 -4.18
CA MET A 1 -23.89 -1.58 -4.40
C MET A 1 -22.59 -1.07 -5.01
N ASP A 2 -21.42 -1.54 -4.59
CA ASP A 2 -20.17 -1.12 -5.21
C ASP A 2 -20.08 -1.68 -6.63
N GLN A 3 -19.69 -0.83 -7.59
CA GLN A 3 -19.76 -1.13 -9.03
C GLN A 3 -18.79 -2.24 -9.50
N TYR A 4 -17.82 -2.60 -8.69
CA TYR A 4 -16.81 -3.60 -9.06
C TYR A 4 -17.14 -4.99 -8.52
N ILE A 5 -17.95 -5.11 -7.48
CA ILE A 5 -18.32 -6.42 -6.91
C ILE A 5 -19.05 -7.28 -7.94
N GLY A 6 -18.59 -8.52 -8.13
CA GLY A 6 -19.05 -9.46 -9.13
C GLY A 6 -18.41 -9.34 -10.51
N LYS A 7 -17.58 -8.30 -10.76
CA LYS A 7 -16.84 -8.18 -12.02
C LYS A 7 -15.68 -9.17 -12.06
N LEU A 8 -15.40 -9.65 -13.27
CA LEU A 8 -14.27 -10.51 -13.58
C LEU A 8 -13.25 -9.72 -14.41
N LEU A 9 -12.13 -9.32 -13.79
CA LEU A 9 -11.06 -8.59 -14.46
C LEU A 9 -10.16 -9.56 -15.22
N ASP A 10 -9.87 -9.27 -16.50
CA ASP A 10 -9.02 -10.04 -17.42
C ASP A 10 -9.35 -11.55 -17.46
N ASN A 11 -10.62 -11.91 -17.28
CA ASN A 11 -11.09 -13.30 -17.17
C ASN A 11 -10.31 -14.11 -16.13
N ARG A 12 -9.81 -13.44 -15.08
CA ARG A 12 -8.90 -14.04 -14.10
C ARG A 12 -9.23 -13.70 -12.66
N TYR A 13 -9.60 -12.45 -12.36
CA TYR A 13 -9.80 -11.98 -11.00
C TYR A 13 -11.26 -11.59 -10.77
N GLU A 14 -11.98 -12.42 -10.03
CA GLU A 14 -13.37 -12.15 -9.62
C GLU A 14 -13.39 -11.30 -8.34
N ILE A 15 -13.97 -10.12 -8.41
CA ILE A 15 -14.09 -9.19 -7.29
C ILE A 15 -15.21 -9.65 -6.35
N LEU A 16 -14.90 -9.95 -5.10
CA LEU A 16 -15.83 -10.53 -4.13
C LEU A 16 -16.40 -9.51 -3.16
N GLU A 17 -15.52 -8.74 -2.51
CA GLU A 17 -15.94 -7.77 -1.47
C GLU A 17 -14.96 -6.60 -1.36
N LEU A 18 -15.46 -5.43 -0.95
CA LEU A 18 -14.64 -4.26 -0.64
C LEU A 18 -14.04 -4.45 0.77
N ILE A 19 -12.71 -4.39 0.88
CA ILE A 19 -12.00 -4.55 2.16
C ILE A 19 -11.28 -3.29 2.63
N GLY A 20 -11.14 -2.29 1.76
CA GLY A 20 -10.53 -1.01 2.12
C GLY A 20 -10.83 0.09 1.12
N THR A 21 -10.86 1.32 1.60
CA THR A 21 -11.03 2.52 0.77
C THR A 21 -9.95 3.52 1.13
N GLY A 22 -9.19 3.95 0.15
CA GLY A 22 -8.18 4.99 0.27
C GLY A 22 -8.44 6.18 -0.65
N GLY A 23 -7.66 7.23 -0.49
CA GLY A 23 -7.80 8.48 -1.28
C GLY A 23 -7.62 8.27 -2.78
N MET A 24 -6.77 7.34 -3.19
CA MET A 24 -6.44 7.09 -4.60
C MET A 24 -7.05 5.81 -5.16
N ALA A 25 -7.38 4.85 -4.32
CA ALA A 25 -7.79 3.53 -4.76
C ALA A 25 -8.72 2.87 -3.73
N LYS A 26 -9.46 1.88 -4.20
CA LYS A 26 -10.22 0.95 -3.37
C LYS A 26 -9.53 -0.41 -3.40
N VAL A 27 -9.56 -1.13 -2.29
CA VAL A 27 -8.99 -2.47 -2.17
C VAL A 27 -10.09 -3.48 -2.00
N TYR A 28 -10.06 -4.53 -2.80
CA TYR A 28 -11.05 -5.59 -2.81
C TYR A 28 -10.39 -6.94 -2.52
N LYS A 29 -11.11 -7.80 -1.85
CA LYS A 29 -10.83 -9.22 -1.86
C LYS A 29 -11.33 -9.80 -3.17
N ALA A 30 -10.53 -10.62 -3.80
CA ALA A 30 -10.85 -11.24 -5.08
C ALA A 30 -10.40 -12.70 -5.12
N ARG A 31 -10.96 -13.46 -6.05
CA ARG A 31 -10.55 -14.82 -6.35
C ARG A 31 -9.78 -14.84 -7.67
N CYS A 32 -8.56 -15.33 -7.64
CA CYS A 32 -7.82 -15.66 -8.85
C CYS A 32 -8.24 -17.04 -9.35
N HIS A 33 -9.03 -17.10 -10.44
CA HIS A 33 -9.52 -18.36 -10.98
C HIS A 33 -8.40 -19.26 -11.52
N ARG A 34 -7.35 -18.68 -12.11
CA ARG A 34 -6.22 -19.47 -12.65
C ARG A 34 -5.42 -20.21 -11.59
N LEU A 35 -5.24 -19.60 -10.42
CA LEU A 35 -4.46 -20.16 -9.32
C LEU A 35 -5.33 -20.68 -8.18
N ASN A 36 -6.66 -20.56 -8.30
CA ASN A 36 -7.65 -20.94 -7.30
C ASN A 36 -7.30 -20.43 -5.88
N ARG A 37 -6.90 -19.18 -5.77
CA ARG A 37 -6.55 -18.55 -4.50
C ARG A 37 -7.18 -17.18 -4.33
N LEU A 38 -7.33 -16.77 -3.07
CA LEU A 38 -7.75 -15.41 -2.74
C LEU A 38 -6.56 -14.45 -2.84
N VAL A 39 -6.84 -13.25 -3.32
CA VAL A 39 -5.88 -12.16 -3.50
C VAL A 39 -6.53 -10.83 -3.07
N ALA A 40 -5.73 -9.80 -2.84
CA ALA A 40 -6.21 -8.44 -2.76
C ALA A 40 -6.05 -7.76 -4.13
N VAL A 41 -7.06 -7.02 -4.56
CA VAL A 41 -7.02 -6.23 -5.80
C VAL A 41 -7.22 -4.78 -5.45
N LYS A 42 -6.24 -3.95 -5.74
CA LYS A 42 -6.27 -2.51 -5.54
C LYS A 42 -6.63 -1.84 -6.86
N ILE A 43 -7.82 -1.25 -6.94
CA ILE A 43 -8.35 -0.60 -8.13
C ILE A 43 -8.19 0.91 -7.98
N LEU A 44 -7.54 1.54 -8.95
CA LEU A 44 -7.39 2.99 -9.02
C LEU A 44 -8.75 3.65 -9.22
N ARG A 45 -8.98 4.78 -8.56
CA ARG A 45 -10.22 5.56 -8.74
C ARG A 45 -10.32 6.07 -10.18
N GLU A 46 -11.54 6.11 -10.71
CA GLU A 46 -11.82 6.48 -12.10
C GLU A 46 -11.35 7.90 -12.44
N ASP A 47 -11.53 8.85 -11.52
CA ASP A 47 -11.11 10.24 -11.70
C ASP A 47 -9.58 10.35 -11.89
N LEU A 48 -8.80 9.53 -11.19
CA LEU A 48 -7.35 9.46 -11.33
C LEU A 48 -6.91 8.60 -12.53
N ALA A 49 -7.69 7.59 -12.88
CA ALA A 49 -7.43 6.73 -14.03
C ALA A 49 -7.61 7.46 -15.39
N GLN A 50 -8.29 8.60 -15.42
CA GLN A 50 -8.41 9.44 -16.62
C GLN A 50 -7.16 10.28 -16.91
N ASP A 51 -6.33 10.57 -15.90
CA ASP A 51 -5.07 11.28 -16.07
C ASP A 51 -3.97 10.33 -16.58
N ALA A 52 -3.53 10.56 -17.82
CA ALA A 52 -2.54 9.69 -18.48
C ALA A 52 -1.17 9.73 -17.78
N GLU A 53 -0.76 10.88 -17.23
CA GLU A 53 0.51 11.01 -16.52
C GLU A 53 0.45 10.29 -15.16
N PHE A 54 -0.67 10.43 -14.46
CA PHE A 54 -0.92 9.73 -13.21
C PHE A 54 -0.93 8.21 -13.41
N ARG A 55 -1.62 7.70 -14.43
CA ARG A 55 -1.62 6.27 -14.76
C ARG A 55 -0.24 5.73 -15.03
N ARG A 56 0.56 6.43 -15.84
CA ARG A 56 1.92 6.01 -16.17
C ARG A 56 2.77 5.91 -14.90
N ARG A 57 2.74 6.93 -14.04
CA ARG A 57 3.47 6.93 -12.77
C ARG A 57 3.02 5.79 -11.86
N PHE A 58 1.71 5.60 -11.73
CA PHE A 58 1.13 4.51 -10.93
C PHE A 58 1.61 3.14 -11.43
N HIS A 59 1.61 2.93 -12.74
CA HIS A 59 2.09 1.70 -13.36
C HIS A 59 3.59 1.48 -13.11
N ASP A 60 4.42 2.47 -13.41
CA ASP A 60 5.87 2.40 -13.29
C ASP A 60 6.30 2.14 -11.83
N GLU A 61 5.71 2.85 -10.87
CA GLU A 61 5.98 2.67 -9.44
C GLU A 61 5.49 1.30 -8.94
N SER A 62 4.33 0.85 -9.41
CA SER A 62 3.80 -0.47 -9.05
C SER A 62 4.66 -1.61 -9.60
N GLN A 63 5.19 -1.47 -10.81
CA GLN A 63 6.13 -2.45 -11.37
C GLN A 63 7.44 -2.51 -10.58
N ALA A 64 7.97 -1.37 -10.15
CA ALA A 64 9.17 -1.34 -9.31
C ALA A 64 8.94 -2.08 -7.98
N VAL A 65 7.79 -1.85 -7.34
CA VAL A 65 7.40 -2.54 -6.10
C VAL A 65 7.17 -4.04 -6.32
N ALA A 66 6.65 -4.44 -7.48
CA ALA A 66 6.45 -5.86 -7.84
C ALA A 66 7.76 -6.66 -7.90
N MET A 67 8.90 -5.98 -8.05
CA MET A 67 10.23 -6.62 -7.99
C MET A 67 10.73 -6.88 -6.57
N LEU A 68 10.05 -6.36 -5.54
CA LEU A 68 10.41 -6.61 -4.14
C LEU A 68 9.90 -7.99 -3.71
N SER A 69 10.79 -8.80 -3.17
CA SER A 69 10.47 -10.09 -2.56
C SER A 69 11.11 -10.17 -1.18
N HIS A 70 10.30 -10.03 -0.15
CA HIS A 70 10.75 -10.06 1.24
C HIS A 70 9.60 -10.50 2.16
N PRO A 71 9.84 -11.31 3.21
CA PRO A 71 8.79 -11.81 4.10
C PRO A 71 8.03 -10.70 4.85
N ASN A 72 8.65 -9.54 5.04
CA ASN A 72 8.03 -8.39 5.72
C ASN A 72 7.53 -7.29 4.74
N ILE A 73 7.36 -7.61 3.47
CA ILE A 73 6.75 -6.75 2.46
C ILE A 73 5.55 -7.47 1.86
N VAL A 74 4.42 -6.77 1.70
CA VAL A 74 3.25 -7.31 0.98
C VAL A 74 3.65 -7.54 -0.48
N ALA A 75 3.53 -8.79 -0.93
CA ALA A 75 3.92 -9.16 -2.29
C ALA A 75 2.93 -8.60 -3.32
N VAL A 76 3.44 -8.01 -4.39
CA VAL A 76 2.67 -7.64 -5.59
C VAL A 76 2.79 -8.77 -6.60
N TYR A 77 1.66 -9.28 -7.07
CA TYR A 77 1.60 -10.42 -7.98
C TYR A 77 1.41 -10.01 -9.44
N ASP A 78 0.70 -8.90 -9.67
CA ASP A 78 0.35 -8.44 -11.01
C ASP A 78 0.06 -6.94 -11.00
N VAL A 79 0.38 -6.26 -12.08
CA VAL A 79 0.05 -4.86 -12.35
C VAL A 79 -0.56 -4.82 -13.74
N SER A 80 -1.84 -4.50 -13.84
CA SER A 80 -2.57 -4.71 -15.08
C SER A 80 -3.64 -3.64 -15.32
N ARG A 81 -4.16 -3.67 -16.55
CA ARG A 81 -5.28 -2.85 -16.98
C ARG A 81 -6.31 -3.73 -17.67
N SER A 82 -7.56 -3.64 -17.23
CA SER A 82 -8.71 -4.30 -17.86
C SER A 82 -9.72 -3.25 -18.31
N SER A 83 -9.90 -3.10 -19.61
CA SER A 83 -10.66 -1.99 -20.20
C SER A 83 -10.08 -0.64 -19.73
N ASP A 84 -10.85 0.14 -18.95
CA ASP A 84 -10.43 1.41 -18.37
C ASP A 84 -10.10 1.31 -16.87
N ILE A 85 -9.98 0.08 -16.35
CA ILE A 85 -9.71 -0.20 -14.95
C ILE A 85 -8.21 -0.47 -14.77
N GLU A 86 -7.51 0.42 -14.08
CA GLU A 86 -6.13 0.21 -13.65
C GLU A 86 -6.14 -0.47 -12.29
N TYR A 87 -5.40 -1.57 -12.13
CA TYR A 87 -5.39 -2.31 -10.88
C TYR A 87 -4.08 -3.03 -10.59
N ILE A 88 -3.86 -3.28 -9.32
CA ILE A 88 -2.72 -4.05 -8.80
C ILE A 88 -3.28 -5.27 -8.06
N VAL A 89 -2.71 -6.43 -8.32
CA VAL A 89 -3.02 -7.65 -7.59
C VAL A 89 -1.90 -7.94 -6.61
N MET A 90 -2.26 -8.16 -5.36
CA MET A 90 -1.30 -8.35 -4.28
C MET A 90 -1.74 -9.47 -3.32
N GLU A 91 -0.84 -9.83 -2.47
CA GLU A 91 -1.07 -10.76 -1.37
C GLU A 91 -2.24 -10.28 -0.51
N LEU A 92 -3.20 -11.18 -0.26
CA LEU A 92 -4.27 -10.92 0.71
C LEU A 92 -3.75 -11.25 2.10
N ILE A 93 -3.69 -10.25 2.97
CA ILE A 93 -3.18 -10.40 4.33
C ILE A 93 -4.33 -10.74 5.29
N ASP A 94 -4.22 -11.88 5.98
CA ASP A 94 -5.07 -12.21 7.12
C ASP A 94 -4.49 -11.58 8.40
N GLY A 95 -4.89 -10.35 8.65
CA GLY A 95 -4.36 -9.56 9.75
C GLY A 95 -5.09 -8.23 9.93
N ILE A 96 -4.54 -7.39 10.77
CA ILE A 96 -5.02 -6.02 11.03
C ILE A 96 -3.89 -5.02 10.85
N THR A 97 -4.21 -3.75 10.64
CA THR A 97 -3.17 -2.72 10.59
C THR A 97 -2.51 -2.54 11.97
N LEU A 98 -1.26 -2.11 11.98
CA LEU A 98 -0.57 -1.77 13.24
C LEU A 98 -1.33 -0.66 14.00
N LYS A 99 -1.99 0.25 13.27
CA LYS A 99 -2.87 1.25 13.88
C LYS A 99 -4.01 0.62 14.68
N GLN A 100 -4.72 -0.33 14.07
CA GLN A 100 -5.81 -1.08 14.73
C GLN A 100 -5.27 -1.91 15.91
N TYR A 101 -4.09 -2.52 15.75
CA TYR A 101 -3.43 -3.27 16.82
C TYR A 101 -3.14 -2.37 18.02
N MET A 102 -2.53 -1.19 17.78
CA MET A 102 -2.25 -0.21 18.84
C MET A 102 -3.54 0.25 19.54
N GLN A 103 -4.61 0.53 18.78
CA GLN A 103 -5.90 0.91 19.35
C GLN A 103 -6.46 -0.16 20.30
N LYS A 104 -6.38 -1.43 19.91
CA LYS A 104 -6.78 -2.57 20.78
C LYS A 104 -5.95 -2.69 22.05
N LYS A 105 -4.72 -2.16 22.04
CA LYS A 105 -3.80 -2.14 23.19
C LYS A 105 -3.90 -0.84 24.02
N GLY A 106 -4.92 -0.02 23.79
CA GLY A 106 -5.10 1.25 24.51
C GLY A 106 -4.20 2.39 24.02
N GLY A 107 -3.76 2.33 22.76
CA GLY A 107 -2.99 3.38 22.08
C GLY A 107 -1.47 3.32 22.28
N LYS A 108 -0.98 2.39 23.10
CA LYS A 108 0.46 2.25 23.41
C LYS A 108 0.90 0.81 23.24
N LEU A 109 2.15 0.65 22.82
CA LEU A 109 2.85 -0.64 22.82
C LEU A 109 3.87 -0.65 23.96
N ASN A 110 4.10 -1.82 24.57
CA ASN A 110 5.27 -1.97 25.42
C ASN A 110 6.54 -1.98 24.52
N TRP A 111 7.69 -1.69 25.13
CA TRP A 111 8.94 -1.53 24.39
C TRP A 111 9.38 -2.81 23.66
N ARG A 112 9.06 -3.99 24.18
CA ARG A 112 9.41 -5.29 23.58
C ARG A 112 8.57 -5.54 22.31
N GLU A 113 7.27 -5.27 22.36
CA GLU A 113 6.40 -5.34 21.19
C GLU A 113 6.83 -4.30 20.13
N ALA A 114 7.13 -3.07 20.55
CA ALA A 114 7.60 -2.03 19.64
C ALA A 114 8.91 -2.44 18.95
N LEU A 115 9.87 -2.98 19.72
CA LEU A 115 11.14 -3.47 19.17
C LEU A 115 10.93 -4.65 18.20
N HIS A 116 10.02 -5.57 18.52
CA HIS A 116 9.69 -6.69 17.65
C HIS A 116 9.14 -6.21 16.30
N PHE A 117 8.22 -5.27 16.30
CA PHE A 117 7.64 -4.74 15.05
C PHE A 117 8.62 -3.88 14.27
N ILE A 118 9.32 -2.94 14.92
CA ILE A 118 10.25 -2.05 14.23
C ILE A 118 11.42 -2.81 13.60
N THR A 119 11.90 -3.87 14.22
CA THR A 119 12.95 -4.71 13.66
C THR A 119 12.55 -5.31 12.34
N GLN A 120 11.32 -5.77 12.20
CA GLN A 120 10.80 -6.33 10.96
C GLN A 120 10.56 -5.25 9.90
N ILE A 121 10.04 -4.07 10.30
CA ILE A 121 9.83 -2.93 9.41
C ILE A 121 11.18 -2.46 8.83
N VAL A 122 12.21 -2.30 9.67
CA VAL A 122 13.53 -1.88 9.22
C VAL A 122 14.16 -2.89 8.26
N LYS A 123 13.96 -4.19 8.46
CA LYS A 123 14.40 -5.21 7.50
C LYS A 123 13.70 -5.06 6.14
N ALA A 124 12.40 -4.81 6.14
CA ALA A 124 11.64 -4.54 4.91
C ALA A 124 12.15 -3.29 4.18
N LEU A 125 12.35 -2.19 4.92
CA LEU A 125 12.89 -0.93 4.37
C LEU A 125 14.30 -1.11 3.83
N GLY A 126 15.18 -1.78 4.55
CA GLY A 126 16.54 -2.07 4.08
C GLY A 126 16.56 -2.85 2.77
N HIS A 127 15.65 -3.82 2.61
CA HIS A 127 15.48 -4.54 1.35
C HIS A 127 15.03 -3.63 0.19
N ALA A 128 14.06 -2.75 0.43
CA ALA A 128 13.58 -1.81 -0.57
C ALA A 128 14.64 -0.75 -0.92
N HIS A 129 15.31 -0.17 0.08
CA HIS A 129 16.34 0.84 -0.09
C HIS A 129 17.55 0.32 -0.87
N SER A 130 17.95 -0.94 -0.65
CA SER A 130 19.03 -1.57 -1.43
C SER A 130 18.70 -1.70 -2.93
N ARG A 131 17.43 -1.52 -3.30
CA ARG A 131 16.92 -1.53 -4.68
C ARG A 131 16.52 -0.14 -5.18
N GLY A 132 16.87 0.91 -4.43
CA GLY A 132 16.53 2.30 -4.78
C GLY A 132 15.06 2.67 -4.58
N ILE A 133 14.29 1.86 -3.87
CA ILE A 133 12.86 2.11 -3.62
C ILE A 133 12.71 2.70 -2.22
N ILE A 134 12.13 3.91 -2.16
CA ILE A 134 11.80 4.63 -0.93
C ILE A 134 10.29 4.53 -0.74
N HIS A 135 9.84 4.21 0.48
CA HIS A 135 8.41 4.04 0.77
C HIS A 135 7.64 5.35 0.76
N ARG A 136 8.16 6.38 1.44
CA ARG A 136 7.63 7.76 1.52
C ARG A 136 6.38 7.97 2.35
N ASP A 137 5.73 6.92 2.81
CA ASP A 137 4.51 7.00 3.63
C ASP A 137 4.50 5.92 4.72
N ILE A 138 5.60 5.80 5.47
CA ILE A 138 5.68 4.87 6.61
C ILE A 138 4.82 5.42 7.74
N LYS A 139 3.81 4.63 8.10
CA LYS A 139 2.87 4.93 9.19
C LYS A 139 2.17 3.66 9.64
N PRO A 140 1.60 3.62 10.86
CA PRO A 140 0.93 2.42 11.38
C PRO A 140 -0.24 1.90 10.53
N HIS A 141 -0.81 2.72 9.66
CA HIS A 141 -1.86 2.32 8.72
C HIS A 141 -1.31 1.44 7.58
N ASN A 142 -0.04 1.61 7.20
CA ASN A 142 0.62 0.92 6.10
C ASN A 142 1.46 -0.28 6.57
N VAL A 143 1.29 -0.71 7.80
CA VAL A 143 1.92 -1.91 8.36
C VAL A 143 0.84 -2.88 8.78
N MET A 144 0.86 -4.09 8.24
CA MET A 144 -0.07 -5.16 8.58
C MET A 144 0.55 -6.07 9.64
N VAL A 145 -0.20 -6.36 10.70
CA VAL A 145 0.16 -7.32 11.75
C VAL A 145 -0.63 -8.61 11.51
N LEU A 146 0.09 -9.71 11.28
CA LEU A 146 -0.48 -11.02 11.04
C LEU A 146 -0.81 -11.72 12.36
N ARG A 147 -1.56 -12.81 12.29
CA ARG A 147 -1.97 -13.57 13.47
C ARG A 147 -0.81 -14.19 14.26
N ASP A 148 0.28 -14.51 13.57
CA ASP A 148 1.51 -15.06 14.18
C ASP A 148 2.42 -13.99 14.79
N GLY A 149 2.03 -12.71 14.74
CA GLY A 149 2.79 -11.57 15.25
C GLY A 149 3.86 -11.05 14.29
N SER A 150 3.99 -11.62 13.09
CA SER A 150 4.83 -11.06 12.04
C SER A 150 4.18 -9.81 11.44
N VAL A 151 4.99 -8.95 10.81
CA VAL A 151 4.48 -7.75 10.13
C VAL A 151 4.85 -7.75 8.65
N LYS A 152 4.01 -7.10 7.85
CA LYS A 152 4.26 -6.81 6.45
C LYS A 152 4.00 -5.34 6.17
N VAL A 153 4.97 -4.68 5.53
CA VAL A 153 4.82 -3.29 5.06
C VAL A 153 4.08 -3.30 3.74
N ALA A 154 3.05 -2.48 3.65
CA ALA A 154 2.19 -2.32 2.47
C ALA A 154 2.36 -0.93 1.86
N ASP A 155 1.85 -0.74 0.65
CA ASP A 155 1.71 0.55 -0.03
C ASP A 155 3.04 1.30 -0.30
N PHE A 156 4.11 0.58 -0.68
CA PHE A 156 5.35 1.18 -1.16
C PHE A 156 5.10 2.07 -2.40
N GLY A 157 5.76 3.24 -2.42
CA GLY A 157 5.95 4.07 -3.61
C GLY A 157 4.73 4.86 -4.11
N ILE A 158 3.51 4.50 -3.74
CA ILE A 158 2.27 5.08 -4.29
C ILE A 158 2.09 6.57 -3.90
N ALA A 159 2.75 7.03 -2.85
CA ALA A 159 2.69 8.44 -2.40
C ALA A 159 3.34 9.44 -3.39
N ARG A 160 4.28 9.00 -4.23
CA ARG A 160 4.91 9.87 -5.25
C ARG A 160 3.93 10.30 -6.34
N VAL A 161 2.98 9.42 -6.65
CA VAL A 161 1.94 9.70 -7.65
C VAL A 161 1.04 10.84 -7.17
N ALA A 162 0.74 10.90 -5.85
CA ALA A 162 -0.11 11.94 -5.27
C ALA A 162 0.54 13.33 -5.19
N SER A 163 1.88 13.41 -5.15
CA SER A 163 2.60 14.69 -4.98
C SER A 163 2.82 15.47 -6.27
N GLY A 164 2.44 14.94 -7.44
CA GLY A 164 2.65 15.54 -8.74
C GLY A 164 1.55 16.50 -9.19
N GLY A 165 1.23 17.56 -8.42
CA GLY A 165 0.60 18.73 -9.02
C GLY A 165 -0.85 19.09 -8.66
N HIS A 166 -1.61 18.26 -7.96
CA HIS A 166 -2.92 18.66 -7.41
C HIS A 166 -3.05 18.20 -5.96
N SER A 167 -2.66 19.09 -5.02
CA SER A 167 -2.93 18.87 -3.60
C SER A 167 -4.39 19.18 -3.27
N THR A 168 -5.27 18.27 -3.59
CA THR A 168 -6.50 18.14 -2.82
C THR A 168 -6.10 17.43 -1.53
N LEU A 169 -5.99 18.20 -0.46
CA LEU A 169 -5.83 17.72 0.91
C LEU A 169 -7.04 16.85 1.26
N THR A 170 -6.97 15.57 0.95
CA THR A 170 -7.95 14.58 1.43
C THR A 170 -7.73 14.36 2.92
N GLN A 171 -8.77 13.91 3.61
CA GLN A 171 -8.72 13.62 5.06
C GLN A 171 -7.61 12.61 5.42
N GLU A 172 -7.17 11.78 4.45
CA GLU A 172 -6.01 10.87 4.58
C GLU A 172 -4.67 11.59 4.49
N ALA A 173 -4.56 12.65 3.68
CA ALA A 173 -3.36 13.51 3.67
C ALA A 173 -3.16 14.20 5.01
N LEU A 174 -4.25 14.63 5.67
CA LEU A 174 -4.22 15.17 7.04
C LEU A 174 -3.73 14.13 8.07
N GLY A 175 -4.09 12.85 7.91
CA GLY A 175 -3.60 11.76 8.77
C GLY A 175 -2.12 11.45 8.61
N SER A 176 -1.55 11.69 7.43
CA SER A 176 -0.12 11.47 7.14
C SER A 176 0.77 12.59 7.67
N VAL A 177 0.24 13.79 7.93
CA VAL A 177 1.00 14.95 8.43
C VAL A 177 1.77 14.66 9.72
N HIS A 178 1.27 13.76 10.56
CA HIS A 178 1.92 13.36 11.81
C HIS A 178 3.17 12.48 11.63
N TYR A 179 3.39 11.94 10.44
CA TYR A 179 4.45 10.98 10.11
C TYR A 179 5.36 11.46 8.99
N ILE A 180 5.09 12.64 8.43
CA ILE A 180 5.84 13.20 7.32
C ILE A 180 7.21 13.71 7.79
N SER A 181 8.26 13.36 7.07
CA SER A 181 9.60 13.88 7.37
C SER A 181 9.74 15.37 7.07
N PRO A 182 10.67 16.09 7.73
CA PRO A 182 10.88 17.53 7.49
C PRO A 182 11.22 17.86 6.03
N GLU A 183 12.02 17.04 5.37
CA GLU A 183 12.36 17.18 3.95
C GLU A 183 11.16 17.01 3.03
N GLN A 184 10.27 16.04 3.32
CA GLN A 184 9.01 15.87 2.59
C GLN A 184 8.09 17.08 2.78
N ALA A 185 7.96 17.58 4.02
CA ALA A 185 7.12 18.73 4.32
C ALA A 185 7.59 20.01 3.61
N ARG A 186 8.90 20.13 3.36
CA ARG A 186 9.50 21.25 2.64
C ARG A 186 9.56 21.07 1.12
N GLY A 187 9.14 19.93 0.59
CA GLY A 187 9.30 19.60 -0.83
C GLY A 187 10.76 19.45 -1.26
N SER A 188 11.66 19.14 -0.31
CA SER A 188 13.09 18.96 -0.55
C SER A 188 13.40 17.56 -1.09
N HIS A 189 14.68 17.31 -1.39
CA HIS A 189 15.13 15.98 -1.85
C HIS A 189 14.85 14.92 -0.79
N ILE A 190 14.20 13.84 -1.21
CA ILE A 190 13.79 12.71 -0.36
C ILE A 190 14.74 11.54 -0.64
N ASP A 191 15.26 10.95 0.42
CA ASP A 191 16.09 9.73 0.35
C ASP A 191 15.62 8.66 1.38
N ALA A 192 16.37 7.58 1.50
CA ALA A 192 16.05 6.46 2.39
C ALA A 192 15.87 6.88 3.87
N ARG A 193 16.50 7.97 4.31
CA ARG A 193 16.38 8.48 5.69
C ARG A 193 14.98 9.01 5.99
N SER A 194 14.26 9.45 4.97
CA SER A 194 12.87 9.94 5.13
C SER A 194 11.93 8.83 5.61
N ASP A 195 12.19 7.57 5.29
CA ASP A 195 11.40 6.43 5.77
C ASP A 195 11.72 6.06 7.23
N LEU A 196 12.80 6.57 7.79
CA LEU A 196 13.22 6.30 9.16
C LEU A 196 12.72 7.36 10.15
N TYR A 197 12.15 8.45 9.66
CA TYR A 197 11.59 9.54 10.46
C TYR A 197 10.28 9.14 11.10
#